data_c3563ba134703af8e07eb30e6a9c3e7b
#
_entry.id   c3563ba134703af8e07eb30e6a9c3e7b
#
_cell.length_a   1.000
_cell.length_b   1.000
_cell.length_c   1.000
_cell.angle_alpha   90.00
_cell.angle_beta   90.00
_cell.angle_gamma   90.00
#
_symmetry.space_group_name_H-M   'P 1'
#
loop_
_entity.id
_entity.type
_entity.pdbx_description
1 polymer ?
#
loop_
_entity_poly.entity_id
_entity_poly.type
_entity_poly.pdbx_seq_one_letter_code
_entity_poly.pdbx_strand_id
1 'polypeptide(L)'
;TEKSNNLLIELYKKILYIRRVEEAIAEKYKENEMRCPVHLSIGQEASAVGLCHALELEDKIFSTHRCHAHYLAKGGDLNRMLAEIYGKETGCCGGRGGSMHLNDDECGMIASIPIVGSNIPLAVGSALSSKIDDSNVISVAFTGDGSLEEGVFHESVNFAQLNFATHNSMIPTFHKDNDNNG
;
A
#
# COMPACT_ATOMS: atom_id res chain seq x y z
N THR A 1 -16.26 -19.88 -15.89
CA THR A 1 -16.59 -20.97 -14.95
C THR A 1 -17.09 -20.38 -13.64
N GLU A 2 -17.91 -21.11 -12.87
CA GLU A 2 -18.51 -20.65 -11.60
C GLU A 2 -17.45 -20.16 -10.60
N LYS A 3 -16.31 -20.84 -10.51
CA LYS A 3 -15.17 -20.47 -9.64
C LYS A 3 -14.58 -19.11 -10.04
N SER A 4 -14.50 -18.81 -11.33
CA SER A 4 -14.01 -17.50 -11.82
C SER A 4 -14.99 -16.38 -11.50
N ASN A 5 -16.30 -16.64 -11.58
CA ASN A 5 -17.32 -15.65 -11.24
C ASN A 5 -17.33 -15.34 -9.73
N ASN A 6 -17.14 -16.34 -8.89
CA ASN A 6 -17.07 -16.15 -7.44
C ASN A 6 -15.86 -15.29 -7.04
N LEU A 7 -14.70 -15.51 -7.66
CA LEU A 7 -13.52 -14.67 -7.44
C LEU A 7 -13.77 -13.21 -7.84
N LEU A 8 -14.34 -12.98 -9.03
CA LEU A 8 -14.64 -11.61 -9.48
C LEU A 8 -15.60 -10.90 -8.53
N ILE A 9 -16.61 -11.60 -8.01
CA ILE A 9 -17.53 -11.04 -7.03
C ILE A 9 -16.82 -10.68 -5.72
N GLU A 10 -15.90 -11.53 -5.27
CA GLU A 10 -15.09 -11.27 -4.07
C GLU A 10 -14.21 -10.02 -4.23
N LEU A 11 -13.46 -9.94 -5.31
CA LEU A 11 -12.62 -8.78 -5.63
C LEU A 11 -13.47 -7.51 -5.74
N TYR A 12 -14.60 -7.58 -6.43
CA TYR A 12 -15.53 -6.43 -6.56
C TYR A 12 -16.05 -5.96 -5.20
N LYS A 13 -16.41 -6.89 -4.30
CA LYS A 13 -16.86 -6.52 -2.95
C LYS A 13 -15.76 -5.80 -2.17
N LYS A 14 -14.50 -6.24 -2.26
CA LYS A 14 -13.36 -5.56 -1.62
C LYS A 14 -13.14 -4.17 -2.21
N ILE A 15 -13.18 -4.03 -3.53
CA ILE A 15 -13.08 -2.73 -4.22
C ILE A 15 -14.18 -1.79 -3.74
N LEU A 16 -15.44 -2.25 -3.73
CA LEU A 16 -16.58 -1.46 -3.29
C LEU A 16 -16.48 -1.08 -1.80
N TYR A 17 -16.02 -2.00 -0.95
CA TYR A 17 -15.78 -1.73 0.47
C TYR A 17 -14.77 -0.59 0.65
N ILE A 18 -13.61 -0.66 0.01
CA ILE A 18 -12.58 0.38 0.09
C ILE A 18 -13.14 1.72 -0.43
N ARG A 19 -13.85 1.72 -1.58
CA ARG A 19 -14.49 2.91 -2.12
C ARG A 19 -15.43 3.56 -1.10
N ARG A 20 -16.26 2.80 -0.42
CA ARG A 20 -17.20 3.31 0.59
C ARG A 20 -16.50 3.87 1.81
N VAL A 21 -15.40 3.25 2.23
CA VAL A 21 -14.56 3.78 3.32
C VAL A 21 -13.96 5.13 2.93
N GLU A 22 -13.37 5.24 1.74
CA GLU A 22 -12.77 6.47 1.25
C GLU A 22 -13.80 7.61 1.09
N GLU A 23 -14.97 7.30 0.53
CA GLU A 23 -16.09 8.25 0.43
C GLU A 23 -16.53 8.75 1.82
N ALA A 24 -16.61 7.86 2.80
CA ALA A 24 -16.97 8.21 4.18
C ALA A 24 -15.89 9.08 4.85
N ILE A 25 -14.60 8.79 4.61
CA ILE A 25 -13.50 9.62 5.09
C ILE A 25 -13.58 11.02 4.46
N ALA A 26 -13.82 11.12 3.15
CA ALA A 26 -13.98 12.40 2.45
C ALA A 26 -15.13 13.25 3.04
N GLU A 27 -16.24 12.61 3.35
CA GLU A 27 -17.39 13.30 3.98
C GLU A 27 -17.05 13.76 5.40
N LYS A 28 -16.45 12.89 6.21
CA LYS A 28 -16.06 13.18 7.59
C LYS A 28 -14.93 14.20 7.71
N TYR A 29 -14.08 14.31 6.70
CA TYR A 29 -13.00 15.29 6.68
C TYR A 29 -13.48 16.73 6.80
N LYS A 30 -14.70 17.02 6.33
CA LYS A 30 -15.34 18.33 6.42
C LYS A 30 -15.62 18.77 7.87
N GLU A 31 -15.66 17.82 8.82
CA GLU A 31 -15.89 18.09 10.24
C GLU A 31 -14.66 18.68 10.95
N ASN A 32 -13.49 18.71 10.28
CA ASN A 32 -12.21 19.23 10.78
C ASN A 32 -11.69 18.54 12.06
N GLU A 33 -12.12 17.31 12.32
CA GLU A 33 -11.62 16.52 13.45
C GLU A 33 -10.36 15.72 13.10
N MET A 34 -10.17 15.40 11.81
CA MET A 34 -8.95 14.77 11.29
C MET A 34 -7.87 15.85 11.12
N ARG A 35 -6.83 15.80 11.94
CA ARG A 35 -5.79 16.86 12.01
C ARG A 35 -4.56 16.59 11.12
N CYS A 36 -4.72 15.77 10.11
CA CYS A 36 -3.66 15.47 9.14
C CYS A 36 -4.18 15.71 7.71
N PRO A 37 -3.29 16.01 6.75
CA PRO A 37 -3.63 15.96 5.34
C PRO A 37 -4.09 14.54 4.98
N VAL A 38 -5.22 14.41 4.29
CA VAL A 38 -5.78 13.13 3.87
C VAL A 38 -5.64 12.97 2.37
N HIS A 39 -5.06 11.85 1.93
CA HIS A 39 -4.90 11.52 0.53
C HIS A 39 -5.69 10.25 0.23
N LEU A 40 -6.77 10.40 -0.51
CA LEU A 40 -7.69 9.32 -0.82
C LEU A 40 -7.17 8.46 -1.99
N SER A 41 -7.53 7.19 -1.98
CA SER A 41 -7.20 6.21 -3.03
C SER A 41 -8.38 5.95 -3.98
N ILE A 42 -9.33 6.88 -4.06
CA ILE A 42 -10.51 6.75 -4.92
C ILE A 42 -10.07 6.62 -6.39
N GLY A 43 -10.50 5.53 -7.04
CA GLY A 43 -10.12 5.18 -8.41
C GLY A 43 -8.90 4.24 -8.52
N GLN A 44 -8.20 3.96 -7.42
CA GLN A 44 -7.01 3.10 -7.40
C GLN A 44 -7.24 1.76 -6.69
N GLU A 45 -8.46 1.48 -6.25
CA GLU A 45 -8.80 0.30 -5.43
C GLU A 45 -8.51 -1.02 -6.15
N ALA A 46 -8.72 -1.07 -7.47
CA ALA A 46 -8.59 -2.29 -8.24
C ALA A 46 -7.15 -2.83 -8.27
N SER A 47 -6.15 -1.95 -8.36
CA SER A 47 -4.73 -2.34 -8.32
C SER A 47 -4.33 -2.83 -6.92
N ALA A 48 -4.79 -2.13 -5.87
CA ALA A 48 -4.55 -2.54 -4.50
C ALA A 48 -5.16 -3.91 -4.19
N VAL A 49 -6.44 -4.09 -4.51
CA VAL A 49 -7.17 -5.35 -4.26
C VAL A 49 -6.63 -6.49 -5.10
N GLY A 50 -6.38 -6.25 -6.40
CA GLY A 50 -5.91 -7.28 -7.32
C GLY A 50 -4.55 -7.84 -6.91
N LEU A 51 -3.61 -6.98 -6.54
CA LEU A 51 -2.30 -7.42 -6.10
C LEU A 51 -2.35 -8.06 -4.71
N CYS A 52 -2.96 -7.40 -3.72
CA CYS A 52 -3.00 -7.93 -2.36
C CYS A 52 -3.77 -9.27 -2.26
N HIS A 53 -4.67 -9.55 -3.21
CA HIS A 53 -5.32 -10.86 -3.29
C HIS A 53 -4.35 -12.00 -3.63
N ALA A 54 -3.26 -11.71 -4.31
CA ALA A 54 -2.24 -12.69 -4.68
C ALA A 54 -1.11 -12.84 -3.64
N LEU A 55 -1.13 -12.01 -2.59
CA LEU A 55 -0.13 -12.02 -1.53
C LEU A 55 -0.60 -12.84 -0.33
N GLU A 56 0.36 -13.49 0.32
CA GLU A 56 0.16 -14.13 1.62
C GLU A 56 0.25 -13.11 2.76
N LEU A 57 -0.12 -13.52 3.98
CA LEU A 57 -0.10 -12.62 5.14
C LEU A 57 1.31 -12.12 5.45
N GLU A 58 2.29 -13.00 5.34
CA GLU A 58 3.71 -12.75 5.63
C GLU A 58 4.39 -11.84 4.61
N ASP A 59 3.81 -11.70 3.41
CA ASP A 59 4.34 -10.83 2.38
C ASP A 59 4.24 -9.37 2.80
N LYS A 60 5.25 -8.58 2.43
CA LYS A 60 5.45 -7.22 2.88
C LYS A 60 5.09 -6.21 1.79
N ILE A 61 4.33 -5.19 2.17
CA ILE A 61 4.03 -4.08 1.26
C ILE A 61 4.60 -2.76 1.76
N PHE A 62 5.07 -1.98 0.80
CA PHE A 62 5.59 -0.63 0.96
C PHE A 62 4.77 0.30 0.07
N SER A 63 4.15 1.30 0.65
CA SER A 63 3.17 2.14 -0.01
C SER A 63 3.60 3.61 -0.10
N THR A 64 2.82 4.39 -0.80
CA THR A 64 2.94 5.83 -0.95
C THR A 64 2.04 6.57 0.05
N HIS A 65 1.88 7.89 -0.14
CA HIS A 65 0.94 8.71 0.61
C HIS A 65 -0.55 8.35 0.43
N ARG A 66 -0.92 7.64 -0.67
CA ARG A 66 -2.27 7.11 -0.94
C ARG A 66 -2.38 5.66 -0.50
N CYS A 67 -2.18 5.41 0.79
CA CYS A 67 -1.96 4.07 1.31
C CYS A 67 -3.22 3.37 1.85
N HIS A 68 -4.34 4.05 1.98
CA HIS A 68 -5.55 3.48 2.60
C HIS A 68 -6.03 2.22 1.87
N ALA A 69 -6.11 2.26 0.53
CA ALA A 69 -6.53 1.10 -0.24
C ALA A 69 -5.56 -0.09 -0.08
N HIS A 70 -4.25 0.16 -0.04
CA HIS A 70 -3.24 -0.88 0.15
C HIS A 70 -3.35 -1.51 1.54
N TYR A 71 -3.50 -0.68 2.57
CA TYR A 71 -3.69 -1.11 3.96
C TYR A 71 -4.91 -2.03 4.10
N LEU A 72 -6.08 -1.56 3.63
CA LEU A 72 -7.33 -2.30 3.71
C LEU A 72 -7.33 -3.56 2.83
N ALA A 73 -6.74 -3.48 1.63
CA ALA A 73 -6.64 -4.62 0.73
C ALA A 73 -5.73 -5.73 1.29
N LYS A 74 -4.67 -5.36 2.03
CA LYS A 74 -3.75 -6.30 2.68
C LYS A 74 -4.32 -6.92 3.96
N GLY A 75 -5.47 -6.41 4.44
CA GLY A 75 -6.18 -6.93 5.61
C GLY A 75 -6.02 -6.09 6.88
N GLY A 76 -5.54 -4.85 6.75
CA GLY A 76 -5.45 -3.93 7.88
C GLY A 76 -6.81 -3.60 8.49
N ASP A 77 -6.83 -3.39 9.80
CA ASP A 77 -8.06 -3.11 10.56
C ASP A 77 -8.56 -1.68 10.32
N LEU A 78 -9.82 -1.56 9.88
CA LEU A 78 -10.43 -0.26 9.58
C LEU A 78 -10.47 0.66 10.81
N ASN A 79 -10.74 0.12 12.01
CA ASN A 79 -10.87 0.96 13.21
C ASN A 79 -9.49 1.51 13.61
N ARG A 80 -8.42 0.69 13.48
CA ARG A 80 -7.05 1.14 13.72
C ARG A 80 -6.62 2.20 12.71
N MET A 81 -6.97 2.04 11.42
CA MET A 81 -6.70 3.04 10.40
C MET A 81 -7.44 4.35 10.68
N LEU A 82 -8.72 4.30 10.99
CA LEU A 82 -9.49 5.51 11.33
C LEU A 82 -8.95 6.16 12.60
N ALA A 83 -8.66 5.39 13.65
CA ALA A 83 -8.06 5.91 14.87
C ALA A 83 -6.73 6.64 14.59
N GLU A 84 -5.92 6.12 13.66
CA GLU A 84 -4.68 6.76 13.22
C GLU A 84 -4.93 8.10 12.54
N ILE A 85 -5.89 8.17 11.61
CA ILE A 85 -6.26 9.40 10.89
C ILE A 85 -6.80 10.46 11.86
N TYR A 86 -7.54 10.04 12.89
CA TYR A 86 -8.02 10.93 13.97
C TYR A 86 -6.98 11.24 15.05
N GLY A 87 -5.73 10.76 14.92
CA GLY A 87 -4.64 11.00 15.87
C GLY A 87 -4.88 10.35 17.24
N LYS A 88 -5.52 9.20 17.29
CA LYS A 88 -5.79 8.45 18.53
C LYS A 88 -4.70 7.43 18.81
N GLU A 89 -4.38 7.22 20.07
CA GLU A 89 -3.38 6.25 20.53
C GLU A 89 -3.66 4.81 20.10
N THR A 90 -4.94 4.47 19.87
CA THR A 90 -5.37 3.17 19.37
C THR A 90 -5.18 2.97 17.86
N GLY A 91 -4.62 3.96 17.16
CA GLY A 91 -4.26 3.86 15.76
C GLY A 91 -3.12 2.87 15.50
N CYS A 92 -2.97 2.42 14.24
CA CYS A 92 -1.95 1.45 13.87
C CYS A 92 -0.51 1.94 14.10
N CYS A 93 -0.30 3.27 14.14
CA CYS A 93 0.98 3.93 14.48
C CYS A 93 0.89 4.75 15.76
N GLY A 94 -0.06 4.46 16.65
CA GLY A 94 -0.26 5.19 17.91
C GLY A 94 -0.72 6.64 17.71
N GLY A 95 -1.41 6.93 16.60
CA GLY A 95 -1.94 8.25 16.26
C GLY A 95 -0.88 9.26 15.80
N ARG A 96 0.30 8.82 15.41
CA ARG A 96 1.45 9.68 15.04
C ARG A 96 1.68 9.77 13.52
N GLY A 97 1.22 8.78 12.76
CA GLY A 97 1.44 8.67 11.32
C GLY A 97 0.40 9.44 10.52
N GLY A 98 -0.85 9.50 10.99
CA GLY A 98 -1.96 10.05 10.23
C GLY A 98 -2.24 9.28 8.94
N SER A 99 -2.83 9.95 7.95
CA SER A 99 -3.27 9.34 6.69
C SER A 99 -2.13 8.78 5.83
N MET A 100 -0.94 9.39 5.85
CA MET A 100 0.13 9.11 4.89
C MET A 100 1.24 8.18 5.41
N HIS A 101 1.21 7.79 6.68
CA HIS A 101 2.28 7.02 7.32
C HIS A 101 1.70 5.82 8.06
N LEU A 102 0.82 5.06 7.40
CA LEU A 102 0.30 3.82 7.96
C LEU A 102 1.40 2.75 8.00
N ASN A 103 1.51 2.10 9.12
CA ASN A 103 2.40 0.96 9.36
C ASN A 103 1.66 -0.02 10.25
N ASP A 104 1.66 -1.29 9.88
CA ASP A 104 1.01 -2.35 10.64
C ASP A 104 1.59 -3.70 10.24
N ASP A 105 2.53 -4.17 11.06
CA ASP A 105 3.24 -5.43 10.82
C ASP A 105 2.28 -6.63 10.85
N GLU A 106 1.14 -6.54 11.56
CA GLU A 106 0.15 -7.60 11.65
C GLU A 106 -0.48 -7.94 10.30
N CYS A 107 -0.59 -6.96 9.39
CA CYS A 107 -1.07 -7.19 8.03
C CYS A 107 0.04 -7.13 6.98
N GLY A 108 1.31 -7.00 7.36
CA GLY A 108 2.43 -6.88 6.43
C GLY A 108 2.56 -5.51 5.76
N MET A 109 1.89 -4.48 6.27
CA MET A 109 2.08 -3.10 5.82
C MET A 109 3.27 -2.47 6.54
N ILE A 110 4.47 -2.62 5.97
CA ILE A 110 5.73 -2.26 6.64
C ILE A 110 5.93 -0.75 6.69
N ALA A 111 5.59 -0.05 5.61
CA ALA A 111 5.67 1.41 5.58
C ALA A 111 4.77 2.02 4.51
N SER A 112 4.25 3.22 4.79
CA SER A 112 3.78 4.15 3.77
C SER A 112 4.53 5.47 3.89
N ILE A 113 5.03 5.98 2.76
CA ILE A 113 5.96 7.11 2.75
C ILE A 113 5.52 8.12 1.69
N PRO A 114 5.36 9.41 2.05
CA PRO A 114 4.92 10.44 1.12
C PRO A 114 6.02 10.95 0.18
N ILE A 115 7.29 10.61 0.43
CA ILE A 115 8.42 11.02 -0.40
C ILE A 115 8.43 10.15 -1.67
N VAL A 116 8.30 10.78 -2.84
CA VAL A 116 8.22 10.11 -4.14
C VAL A 116 9.42 9.16 -4.34
N GLY A 117 9.14 7.91 -4.67
CA GLY A 117 10.15 6.88 -4.96
C GLY A 117 10.84 6.24 -3.74
N SER A 118 10.74 6.83 -2.54
CA SER A 118 11.50 6.37 -1.38
C SER A 118 11.11 4.98 -0.85
N ASN A 119 9.91 4.52 -1.10
CA ASN A 119 9.45 3.19 -0.71
C ASN A 119 10.08 2.06 -1.54
N ILE A 120 10.60 2.36 -2.73
CA ILE A 120 11.20 1.38 -3.65
C ILE A 120 12.48 0.78 -3.06
N PRO A 121 13.51 1.58 -2.65
CA PRO A 121 14.71 1.01 -2.06
C PRO A 121 14.45 0.31 -0.73
N LEU A 122 13.41 0.69 0.02
CA LEU A 122 13.02 -0.04 1.24
C LEU A 122 12.49 -1.44 0.92
N ALA A 123 11.65 -1.57 -0.11
CA ALA A 123 11.18 -2.86 -0.56
C ALA A 123 12.34 -3.74 -1.08
N VAL A 124 13.30 -3.13 -1.79
CA VAL A 124 14.51 -3.83 -2.23
C VAL A 124 15.35 -4.32 -1.05
N GLY A 125 15.54 -3.48 -0.03
CA GLY A 125 16.24 -3.87 1.19
C GLY A 125 15.53 -5.01 1.94
N SER A 126 14.20 -4.95 2.04
CA SER A 126 13.39 -6.02 2.63
C SER A 126 13.49 -7.33 1.84
N ALA A 127 13.45 -7.26 0.50
CA ALA A 127 13.63 -8.43 -0.35
C ALA A 127 15.05 -9.04 -0.23
N LEU A 128 16.07 -8.19 -0.05
CA LEU A 128 17.43 -8.66 0.21
C LEU A 128 17.52 -9.39 1.55
N SER A 129 16.90 -8.88 2.60
CA SER A 129 16.81 -9.58 3.89
C SER A 129 16.14 -10.95 3.73
N SER A 130 15.00 -11.01 3.05
CA SER A 130 14.31 -12.29 2.78
C SER A 130 15.21 -13.30 2.05
N LYS A 131 15.99 -12.82 1.08
CA LYS A 131 16.95 -13.66 0.36
C LYS A 131 18.09 -14.18 1.25
N ILE A 132 18.63 -13.31 2.13
CA ILE A 132 19.70 -13.70 3.07
C ILE A 132 19.21 -14.74 4.06
N ASP A 133 17.95 -14.57 4.51
CA ASP A 133 17.31 -15.47 5.47
C ASP A 133 16.72 -16.75 4.83
N ASP A 134 16.94 -16.95 3.53
CA ASP A 134 16.37 -18.06 2.73
C ASP A 134 14.84 -18.17 2.88
N SER A 135 14.16 -17.01 2.94
CA SER A 135 12.73 -16.87 3.12
C SER A 135 12.01 -16.67 1.79
N ASN A 136 10.77 -17.18 1.68
CA ASN A 136 9.92 -16.99 0.51
C ASN A 136 9.06 -15.71 0.57
N VAL A 137 9.24 -14.87 1.58
CA VAL A 137 8.49 -13.62 1.75
C VAL A 137 8.75 -12.66 0.59
N ILE A 138 7.67 -12.23 -0.05
CA ILE A 138 7.69 -11.27 -1.15
C ILE A 138 7.61 -9.85 -0.58
N SER A 139 8.40 -8.93 -1.14
CA SER A 139 8.34 -7.51 -0.83
C SER A 139 7.82 -6.74 -2.05
N VAL A 140 6.74 -5.98 -1.87
CA VAL A 140 6.05 -5.25 -2.92
C VAL A 140 6.11 -3.75 -2.65
N ALA A 141 6.56 -2.95 -3.63
CA ALA A 141 6.47 -1.50 -3.60
C ALA A 141 5.34 -1.02 -4.52
N PHE A 142 4.35 -0.34 -3.94
CA PHE A 142 3.35 0.40 -4.72
C PHE A 142 3.90 1.78 -5.06
N THR A 143 3.88 2.17 -6.31
CA THR A 143 4.45 3.43 -6.78
C THR A 143 3.51 4.17 -7.73
N GLY A 144 3.57 5.50 -7.71
CA GLY A 144 2.96 6.33 -8.74
C GLY A 144 3.87 6.45 -9.97
N ASP A 145 3.32 6.96 -11.07
CA ASP A 145 4.04 7.19 -12.32
C ASP A 145 5.21 8.17 -12.16
N GLY A 146 5.04 9.23 -11.35
CA GLY A 146 6.12 10.16 -11.04
C GLY A 146 7.33 9.53 -10.36
N SER A 147 7.16 8.40 -9.66
CA SER A 147 8.27 7.68 -9.03
C SER A 147 9.23 7.04 -10.04
N LEU A 148 8.78 6.81 -11.26
CA LEU A 148 9.59 6.21 -12.33
C LEU A 148 10.59 7.19 -12.93
N GLU A 149 10.34 8.48 -12.79
CA GLU A 149 11.23 9.55 -13.22
C GLU A 149 12.35 9.82 -12.20
N GLU A 150 12.24 9.28 -10.98
CA GLU A 150 13.24 9.44 -9.94
C GLU A 150 14.45 8.51 -10.18
N GLY A 151 15.67 9.05 -10.00
CA GLY A 151 16.90 8.27 -10.13
C GLY A 151 16.94 7.02 -9.23
N VAL A 152 16.37 7.11 -8.02
CA VAL A 152 16.30 6.01 -7.05
C VAL A 152 15.54 4.80 -7.57
N PHE A 153 14.56 4.98 -8.48
CA PHE A 153 13.90 3.86 -9.14
C PHE A 153 14.90 3.04 -9.96
N HIS A 154 15.65 3.69 -10.84
CA HIS A 154 16.62 3.03 -11.72
C HIS A 154 17.76 2.38 -10.93
N GLU A 155 18.25 3.04 -9.89
CA GLU A 155 19.25 2.50 -8.97
C GLU A 155 18.74 1.26 -8.24
N SER A 156 17.51 1.31 -7.73
CA SER A 156 16.88 0.19 -7.02
C SER A 156 16.65 -1.02 -7.93
N VAL A 157 16.16 -0.79 -9.16
CA VAL A 157 15.95 -1.86 -10.14
C VAL A 157 17.28 -2.49 -10.55
N ASN A 158 18.30 -1.68 -10.79
CA ASN A 158 19.65 -2.18 -11.12
C ASN A 158 20.22 -3.02 -9.96
N PHE A 159 20.13 -2.54 -8.74
CA PHE A 159 20.56 -3.28 -7.55
C PHE A 159 19.78 -4.60 -7.40
N ALA A 160 18.46 -4.55 -7.56
CA ALA A 160 17.61 -5.74 -7.48
C ALA A 160 17.99 -6.77 -8.56
N GLN A 161 18.20 -6.33 -9.80
CA GLN A 161 18.61 -7.24 -10.89
C GLN A 161 19.95 -7.94 -10.61
N LEU A 162 20.93 -7.22 -10.08
CA LEU A 162 22.23 -7.79 -9.74
C LEU A 162 22.16 -8.81 -8.59
N ASN A 163 21.24 -8.61 -7.65
CA ASN A 163 21.15 -9.41 -6.43
C ASN A 163 20.07 -10.50 -6.48
N PHE A 164 19.02 -10.34 -7.33
CA PHE A 164 17.83 -11.22 -7.32
C PHE A 164 17.61 -11.96 -8.65
N ALA A 165 18.54 -11.91 -9.62
CA ALA A 165 18.37 -12.55 -10.94
C ALA A 165 17.94 -14.03 -10.90
N THR A 166 17.97 -14.66 -9.72
CA THR A 166 17.55 -16.04 -9.47
C THR A 166 16.41 -16.18 -8.45
N HIS A 167 15.83 -15.06 -7.96
CA HIS A 167 14.78 -15.06 -6.91
C HIS A 167 13.61 -14.16 -7.28
N ASN A 168 12.38 -14.67 -7.23
CA ASN A 168 11.13 -13.93 -7.51
C ASN A 168 10.63 -13.11 -6.30
N SER A 169 11.50 -12.46 -5.55
CA SER A 169 11.16 -11.83 -4.27
C SER A 169 10.72 -10.37 -4.35
N MET A 170 10.65 -9.77 -5.54
CA MET A 170 10.24 -8.37 -5.70
C MET A 170 9.33 -8.18 -6.92
N ILE A 171 8.17 -7.59 -6.70
CA ILE A 171 7.22 -7.21 -7.75
C ILE A 171 6.98 -5.70 -7.67
N PRO A 172 7.48 -4.89 -8.60
CA PRO A 172 7.07 -3.49 -8.71
C PRO A 172 5.65 -3.40 -9.29
N THR A 173 4.78 -2.63 -8.67
CA THR A 173 3.44 -2.33 -9.19
C THR A 173 3.24 -0.85 -9.35
N PHE A 174 2.64 -0.47 -10.45
CA PHE A 174 2.46 0.90 -10.88
C PHE A 174 0.99 1.32 -10.80
N HIS A 175 0.74 2.49 -10.24
CA HIS A 175 -0.54 3.19 -10.35
C HIS A 175 -0.37 4.37 -11.29
N LYS A 176 -1.40 4.64 -12.07
CA LYS A 176 -1.52 5.92 -12.74
C LYS A 176 -2.29 6.87 -11.81
N ASP A 177 -1.61 7.86 -11.28
CA ASP A 177 -2.28 8.92 -10.54
C ASP A 177 -3.11 9.74 -11.54
N ASN A 178 -4.44 9.61 -11.46
CA ASN A 178 -5.33 10.50 -12.20
C ASN A 178 -5.44 11.82 -11.42
N ASP A 179 -4.39 12.61 -11.43
CA ASP A 179 -4.40 13.98 -10.93
C ASP A 179 -5.16 14.91 -11.92
N ASN A 180 -6.44 14.59 -12.19
CA ASN A 180 -7.37 15.49 -12.83
C ASN A 180 -8.31 16.07 -11.78
N ASN A 181 -7.77 16.82 -10.83
CA ASN A 181 -8.51 17.79 -10.02
C ASN A 181 -7.71 19.08 -9.95
N GLY A 182 -7.79 19.86 -11.04
CA GLY A 182 -7.54 21.29 -11.05
C GLY A 182 -8.76 22.04 -10.56
#